data_f05a7ba7cc7003b8b0e02be2e6bdacc9
#
_entry.id   f05a7ba7cc7003b8b0e02be2e6bdacc9
#
_cell.length_a   1.000
_cell.length_b   1.000
_cell.length_c   1.000
_cell.angle_alpha   90.00
_cell.angle_beta   90.00
_cell.angle_gamma   90.00
#
_symmetry.space_group_name_H-M   'P 1'
#
loop_
_entity.id
_entity.type
_entity.pdbx_description
1 polymer ?
#
loop_
_entity_poly.entity_id
_entity_poly.type
_entity_poly.pdbx_seq_one_letter_code
_entity_poly.pdbx_strand_id
1 'polypeptide(L)'
;VRRADVDPDDLRAHIRRGELLRFGRGVYAAPPPDGPPWSVQRYRLLARAAAVHAAREADHWFSHETAAVLWGCDVAPHPTRVDVTTGVHTQVRGAGEEGVRRHWTSRVDRRADVRRDLPLPVSSLERTVVDCAASLRPGPGLVIADSALRIGADADRIDRLLAEGAGDRGIRRARTILALADGRSDSAGETLVRLAAHDAGLPAPEPQLPVATRLGWRWVDLGWRDERVAAEFDGRAKYGSDADTIADAYAAERRRQAAIEDEGWQVLRVTWPDLTRPADLAARLARALRRSAHRRGRAVSSR
;
A
#
# COMPACT_ATOMS: atom_id res chain seq x y z
N VAL A 1 -0.58 -1.80 27.48
CA VAL A 1 -0.59 -2.15 28.93
C VAL A 1 -0.36 -3.65 29.05
N ARG A 2 0.61 -4.07 29.87
CA ARG A 2 0.81 -5.49 30.22
C ARG A 2 0.02 -5.83 31.48
N ARG A 3 -0.50 -7.06 31.57
CA ARG A 3 -1.23 -7.53 32.76
C ARG A 3 -0.41 -7.41 34.05
N ALA A 4 0.92 -7.57 33.96
CA ALA A 4 1.82 -7.47 35.11
C ALA A 4 1.93 -6.05 35.68
N ASP A 5 1.58 -5.03 34.92
CA ASP A 5 1.75 -3.61 35.25
C ASP A 5 0.49 -2.96 35.82
N VAL A 6 -0.62 -3.73 35.99
CA VAL A 6 -1.95 -3.22 36.40
C VAL A 6 -2.58 -4.15 37.39
N ASP A 7 -3.27 -3.59 38.37
CA ASP A 7 -4.08 -4.36 39.31
C ASP A 7 -5.13 -5.23 38.57
N PRO A 8 -5.29 -6.52 38.94
CA PRO A 8 -6.20 -7.41 38.26
C PRO A 8 -7.67 -6.96 38.27
N ASP A 9 -8.11 -6.27 39.31
CA ASP A 9 -9.50 -5.82 39.44
C ASP A 9 -9.74 -4.56 38.62
N ASP A 10 -8.78 -3.65 38.58
CA ASP A 10 -8.78 -2.48 37.69
C ASP A 10 -8.77 -2.91 36.23
N LEU A 11 -7.94 -3.87 35.86
CA LEU A 11 -7.89 -4.42 34.50
C LEU A 11 -9.24 -5.00 34.09
N ARG A 12 -9.90 -5.77 34.96
CA ARG A 12 -11.25 -6.33 34.71
C ARG A 12 -12.28 -5.22 34.55
N ALA A 13 -12.18 -4.16 35.35
CA ALA A 13 -13.07 -3.02 35.28
C ALA A 13 -12.91 -2.27 33.95
N HIS A 14 -11.70 -1.98 33.49
CA HIS A 14 -11.40 -1.36 32.20
C HIS A 14 -11.90 -2.21 31.01
N ILE A 15 -11.72 -3.53 31.07
CA ILE A 15 -12.23 -4.44 30.04
C ILE A 15 -13.78 -4.42 30.00
N ARG A 16 -14.45 -4.47 31.16
CA ARG A 16 -15.92 -4.41 31.22
C ARG A 16 -16.50 -3.10 30.67
N ARG A 17 -15.78 -1.97 30.86
CA ARG A 17 -16.18 -0.66 30.30
C ARG A 17 -15.82 -0.51 28.83
N GLY A 18 -15.18 -1.49 28.21
CA GLY A 18 -14.74 -1.40 26.81
C GLY A 18 -13.55 -0.47 26.57
N GLU A 19 -12.90 0.00 27.63
CA GLU A 19 -11.75 0.92 27.57
C GLU A 19 -10.45 0.21 27.16
N LEU A 20 -10.41 -1.12 27.35
CA LEU A 20 -9.30 -1.98 26.96
C LEU A 20 -9.79 -3.22 26.22
N LEU A 21 -9.14 -3.51 25.09
CA LEU A 21 -9.29 -4.72 24.30
C LEU A 21 -8.04 -5.60 24.42
N ARG A 22 -8.24 -6.92 24.42
CA ARG A 22 -7.13 -7.88 24.44
C ARG A 22 -6.56 -8.08 23.03
N PHE A 23 -5.27 -7.85 22.85
CA PHE A 23 -4.55 -8.07 21.59
C PHE A 23 -3.62 -9.29 21.60
N GLY A 24 -3.28 -9.80 22.77
CA GLY A 24 -2.47 -11.01 22.98
C GLY A 24 -2.52 -11.50 24.41
N ARG A 25 -1.76 -12.57 24.74
CA ARG A 25 -1.70 -13.10 26.10
C ARG A 25 -1.12 -12.05 27.04
N GLY A 26 -1.95 -11.53 27.95
CA GLY A 26 -1.53 -10.54 28.95
C GLY A 26 -1.25 -9.15 28.40
N VAL A 27 -1.63 -8.85 27.16
CA VAL A 27 -1.43 -7.54 26.53
C VAL A 27 -2.74 -6.94 26.09
N TYR A 28 -2.96 -5.69 26.47
CA TYR A 28 -4.20 -4.94 26.24
C TYR A 28 -3.88 -3.55 25.69
N ALA A 29 -4.75 -3.00 24.89
CA ALA A 29 -4.68 -1.63 24.39
C ALA A 29 -6.08 -1.03 24.30
N ALA A 30 -6.17 0.30 24.19
CA ALA A 30 -7.43 0.97 23.91
C ALA A 30 -8.08 0.43 22.63
N PRO A 31 -9.42 0.56 22.48
CA PRO A 31 -10.08 0.31 21.21
C PRO A 31 -9.46 1.16 20.10
N PRO A 32 -9.50 0.68 18.84
CA PRO A 32 -9.09 1.52 17.74
C PRO A 32 -9.94 2.80 17.71
N PRO A 33 -9.35 3.95 17.37
CA PRO A 33 -10.10 5.19 17.20
C PRO A 33 -11.12 5.03 16.06
N ASP A 34 -12.21 5.81 16.13
CA ASP A 34 -13.14 5.89 15.02
C ASP A 34 -12.44 6.37 13.76
N GLY A 35 -12.76 5.73 12.64
CA GLY A 35 -12.12 6.06 11.38
C GLY A 35 -12.44 5.06 10.27
N PRO A 36 -11.86 5.26 9.10
CA PRO A 36 -12.07 4.37 7.98
C PRO A 36 -11.57 2.95 8.29
N PRO A 37 -12.16 1.90 7.67
CA PRO A 37 -11.82 0.50 7.95
C PRO A 37 -10.33 0.19 7.88
N TRP A 38 -9.60 0.82 6.96
CA TRP A 38 -8.15 0.64 6.81
C TRP A 38 -7.35 1.17 8.02
N SER A 39 -7.75 2.30 8.62
CA SER A 39 -7.07 2.85 9.80
C SER A 39 -7.30 1.98 11.02
N VAL A 40 -8.52 1.48 11.20
CA VAL A 40 -8.88 0.50 12.24
C VAL A 40 -8.08 -0.79 12.09
N GLN A 41 -7.95 -1.32 10.87
CA GLN A 41 -7.17 -2.53 10.59
C GLN A 41 -5.68 -2.30 10.85
N ARG A 42 -5.14 -1.15 10.42
CA ARG A 42 -3.75 -0.75 10.71
C ARG A 42 -3.49 -0.69 12.22
N TYR A 43 -4.37 -0.02 12.97
CA TYR A 43 -4.27 0.05 14.43
C TYR A 43 -4.23 -1.34 15.06
N ARG A 44 -5.18 -2.22 14.68
CA ARG A 44 -5.26 -3.59 15.20
C ARG A 44 -4.01 -4.41 14.89
N LEU A 45 -3.43 -4.27 13.71
CA LEU A 45 -2.19 -4.95 13.35
C LEU A 45 -1.03 -4.47 14.22
N LEU A 46 -0.86 -3.16 14.40
CA LEU A 46 0.18 -2.58 15.22
C LEU A 46 0.06 -2.99 16.70
N ALA A 47 -1.15 -2.94 17.26
CA ALA A 47 -1.40 -3.38 18.63
C ALA A 47 -1.11 -4.88 18.80
N ARG A 48 -1.46 -5.72 17.81
CA ARG A 48 -1.12 -7.15 17.82
C ARG A 48 0.37 -7.38 17.67
N ALA A 49 1.08 -6.63 16.83
CA ALA A 49 2.53 -6.71 16.70
C ALA A 49 3.23 -6.38 18.04
N ALA A 50 2.81 -5.31 18.71
CA ALA A 50 3.29 -4.97 20.05
C ALA A 50 3.03 -6.10 21.08
N ALA A 51 1.85 -6.73 21.01
CA ALA A 51 1.51 -7.85 21.88
C ALA A 51 2.38 -9.09 21.62
N VAL A 52 2.63 -9.39 20.35
CA VAL A 52 3.52 -10.49 19.93
C VAL A 52 4.94 -10.23 20.41
N HIS A 53 5.45 -9.00 20.25
CA HIS A 53 6.79 -8.63 20.75
C HIS A 53 6.89 -8.77 22.26
N ALA A 54 5.89 -8.26 22.99
CA ALA A 54 5.88 -8.31 24.45
C ALA A 54 5.80 -9.74 25.03
N ALA A 55 5.28 -10.69 24.27
CA ALA A 55 5.14 -12.09 24.69
C ALA A 55 6.34 -12.98 24.28
N ARG A 56 7.31 -12.44 23.53
CA ARG A 56 8.45 -13.21 23.01
C ARG A 56 9.75 -12.83 23.71
N GLU A 57 10.46 -13.83 24.22
CA GLU A 57 11.81 -13.70 24.75
C GLU A 57 12.87 -13.97 23.67
N ALA A 58 12.54 -14.85 22.71
CA ALA A 58 13.44 -15.21 21.62
C ALA A 58 13.68 -14.06 20.65
N ASP A 59 14.89 -13.96 20.14
CA ASP A 59 15.27 -12.95 19.14
C ASP A 59 14.40 -13.07 17.88
N HIS A 60 13.78 -11.98 17.51
CA HIS A 60 12.87 -11.89 16.38
C HIS A 60 12.78 -10.44 15.84
N TRP A 61 12.24 -10.29 14.65
CA TRP A 61 11.89 -9.00 14.08
C TRP A 61 10.63 -9.13 13.21
N PHE A 62 9.92 -8.03 13.02
CA PHE A 62 8.79 -7.98 12.11
C PHE A 62 9.29 -7.84 10.69
N SER A 63 8.61 -8.48 9.74
CA SER A 63 8.98 -8.56 8.33
C SER A 63 7.77 -8.48 7.41
N HIS A 64 7.97 -8.56 6.11
CA HIS A 64 6.91 -8.63 5.10
C HIS A 64 5.86 -7.51 5.29
N GLU A 65 4.56 -7.86 5.22
CA GLU A 65 3.46 -6.89 5.30
C GLU A 65 3.42 -6.15 6.65
N THR A 66 3.79 -6.82 7.75
CA THR A 66 3.85 -6.16 9.06
C THR A 66 4.95 -5.11 9.10
N ALA A 67 6.12 -5.40 8.54
CA ALA A 67 7.19 -4.43 8.42
C ALA A 67 6.79 -3.26 7.50
N ALA A 68 6.14 -3.53 6.37
CA ALA A 68 5.62 -2.49 5.47
C ALA A 68 4.69 -1.52 6.22
N VAL A 69 3.77 -2.03 7.04
CA VAL A 69 2.88 -1.19 7.86
C VAL A 69 3.65 -0.42 8.94
N LEU A 70 4.68 -1.01 9.56
CA LEU A 70 5.54 -0.33 10.54
C LEU A 70 6.33 0.81 9.89
N TRP A 71 6.86 0.61 8.69
CA TRP A 71 7.54 1.64 7.89
C TRP A 71 6.61 2.77 7.41
N GLY A 72 5.30 2.55 7.40
CA GLY A 72 4.32 3.52 6.91
C GLY A 72 3.98 3.35 5.45
N CYS A 73 4.39 2.25 4.82
CA CYS A 73 3.99 1.95 3.45
C CYS A 73 2.47 1.76 3.32
N ASP A 74 1.97 2.05 2.13
CA ASP A 74 0.64 1.63 1.72
C ASP A 74 0.61 0.11 1.58
N VAL A 75 -0.52 -0.47 1.94
CA VAL A 75 -0.80 -1.90 1.80
C VAL A 75 -2.24 -2.10 1.31
N ALA A 76 -2.43 -2.98 0.36
CA ALA A 76 -3.76 -3.29 -0.18
C ALA A 76 -3.82 -4.76 -0.66
N PRO A 77 -4.67 -5.60 -0.04
CA PRO A 77 -5.49 -5.35 1.15
C PRO A 77 -4.66 -5.24 2.44
N HIS A 78 -5.26 -4.72 3.51
CA HIS A 78 -4.58 -4.68 4.80
C HIS A 78 -4.37 -6.10 5.35
N PRO A 79 -3.15 -6.40 5.89
CA PRO A 79 -2.85 -7.71 6.43
C PRO A 79 -3.62 -7.96 7.73
N THR A 80 -4.09 -9.21 7.91
CA THR A 80 -4.81 -9.66 9.10
C THR A 80 -3.91 -10.45 10.06
N ARG A 81 -2.72 -10.82 9.62
CA ARG A 81 -1.73 -11.58 10.40
C ARG A 81 -0.48 -10.76 10.63
N VAL A 82 0.19 -11.04 11.73
CA VAL A 82 1.50 -10.46 12.06
C VAL A 82 2.59 -11.36 11.49
N ASP A 83 3.46 -10.79 10.66
CA ASP A 83 4.63 -11.47 10.10
C ASP A 83 5.84 -11.29 10.99
N VAL A 84 6.38 -12.40 11.47
CA VAL A 84 7.55 -12.44 12.37
C VAL A 84 8.63 -13.31 11.75
N THR A 85 9.84 -12.80 11.70
CA THR A 85 11.03 -13.54 11.23
C THR A 85 11.97 -13.81 12.38
N THR A 86 12.65 -14.96 12.31
CA THR A 86 13.71 -15.38 13.23
C THR A 86 14.96 -15.77 12.45
N GLY A 87 16.14 -15.59 13.05
CA GLY A 87 17.43 -16.02 12.49
C GLY A 87 17.70 -17.52 12.66
N VAL A 88 16.88 -18.21 13.44
CA VAL A 88 17.04 -19.65 13.71
C VAL A 88 15.81 -20.40 13.22
N HIS A 89 16.05 -21.52 12.52
CA HIS A 89 14.97 -22.41 12.09
C HIS A 89 14.44 -23.18 13.30
N THR A 90 13.37 -22.68 13.91
CA THR A 90 12.70 -23.41 14.99
C THR A 90 11.61 -24.31 14.40
N GLN A 91 11.81 -25.63 14.48
CA GLN A 91 10.72 -26.59 14.28
C GLN A 91 9.77 -26.49 15.49
N VAL A 92 8.74 -25.65 15.37
CA VAL A 92 7.69 -25.61 16.39
C VAL A 92 6.72 -26.75 16.11
N ARG A 93 6.83 -27.80 16.93
CA ARG A 93 5.80 -28.86 17.01
C ARG A 93 4.60 -28.27 17.74
N GLY A 94 3.46 -28.13 17.06
CA GLY A 94 2.21 -27.66 17.65
C GLY A 94 1.45 -26.70 16.74
N ALA A 95 0.20 -26.38 17.09
CA ALA A 95 -0.59 -25.38 16.41
C ALA A 95 0.13 -24.03 16.48
N GLY A 96 0.36 -23.38 15.35
CA GLY A 96 1.00 -22.07 15.28
C GLY A 96 0.21 -21.04 16.09
N GLU A 97 0.87 -20.00 16.53
CA GLU A 97 0.21 -18.87 17.22
C GLU A 97 -0.82 -18.23 16.30
N GLU A 98 -2.07 -18.21 16.74
CA GLU A 98 -3.18 -17.70 15.94
C GLU A 98 -2.92 -16.24 15.51
N GLY A 99 -3.09 -15.99 14.21
CA GLY A 99 -2.87 -14.66 13.65
C GLY A 99 -1.41 -14.22 13.52
N VAL A 100 -0.45 -15.14 13.67
CA VAL A 100 0.99 -14.92 13.42
C VAL A 100 1.45 -15.80 12.26
N ARG A 101 2.16 -15.20 11.32
CA ARG A 101 2.88 -15.91 10.25
C ARG A 101 4.36 -15.88 10.57
N ARG A 102 4.98 -17.05 10.61
CA ARG A 102 6.40 -17.16 10.92
C ARG A 102 7.22 -17.33 9.67
N HIS A 103 8.33 -16.63 9.63
CA HIS A 103 9.35 -16.70 8.60
C HIS A 103 10.70 -17.04 9.24
N TRP A 104 11.60 -17.55 8.43
CA TRP A 104 12.96 -17.83 8.81
C TRP A 104 13.93 -17.36 7.74
N THR A 105 15.07 -16.81 8.16
CA THR A 105 16.18 -16.49 7.26
C THR A 105 17.49 -16.52 8.01
N SER A 106 18.56 -17.01 7.37
CA SER A 106 19.93 -16.86 7.85
C SER A 106 20.53 -15.49 7.57
N ARG A 107 19.89 -14.70 6.69
CA ARG A 107 20.32 -13.35 6.31
C ARG A 107 19.58 -12.32 7.16
N VAL A 108 20.27 -11.82 8.19
CA VAL A 108 19.69 -10.82 9.10
C VAL A 108 19.93 -9.42 8.52
N ASP A 109 18.86 -8.78 8.10
CA ASP A 109 18.84 -7.37 7.69
C ASP A 109 17.67 -6.70 8.41
N ARG A 110 17.94 -6.14 9.58
CA ARG A 110 16.93 -5.54 10.46
C ARG A 110 17.40 -4.20 11.01
N ARG A 111 16.43 -3.37 11.37
CA ARG A 111 16.63 -2.11 12.08
C ARG A 111 15.88 -2.15 13.40
N ALA A 112 16.44 -1.50 14.41
CA ALA A 112 15.73 -1.16 15.64
C ALA A 112 15.15 0.26 15.47
N ASP A 113 14.02 0.53 16.13
CA ASP A 113 13.48 1.88 16.34
C ASP A 113 13.08 2.68 15.09
N VAL A 114 12.45 2.03 14.12
CA VAL A 114 11.85 2.71 12.96
C VAL A 114 10.75 3.69 13.37
N ARG A 115 10.07 3.40 14.47
CA ARG A 115 9.04 4.25 15.05
C ARG A 115 9.35 4.55 16.51
N ARG A 116 9.47 5.83 16.85
CA ARG A 116 9.72 6.27 18.23
C ARG A 116 8.56 5.96 19.17
N ASP A 117 7.32 6.03 18.64
CA ASP A 117 6.09 5.73 19.38
C ASP A 117 5.85 4.23 19.58
N LEU A 118 6.50 3.39 18.78
CA LEU A 118 6.38 1.94 18.85
C LEU A 118 7.72 1.27 18.47
N PRO A 119 8.69 1.20 19.41
CA PRO A 119 10.03 0.69 19.15
C PRO A 119 9.97 -0.86 19.01
N LEU A 120 9.72 -1.34 17.79
CA LEU A 120 9.69 -2.75 17.45
C LEU A 120 10.84 -3.09 16.49
N PRO A 121 11.53 -4.23 16.68
CA PRO A 121 12.55 -4.68 15.74
C PRO A 121 11.88 -5.03 14.39
N VAL A 122 12.39 -4.50 13.29
CA VAL A 122 11.79 -4.63 11.97
C VAL A 122 12.85 -4.85 10.89
N SER A 123 12.53 -5.55 9.80
CA SER A 123 13.38 -5.63 8.61
C SER A 123 13.67 -4.23 8.06
N SER A 124 14.84 -4.03 7.43
CA SER A 124 15.08 -2.79 6.68
C SER A 124 13.97 -2.55 5.64
N LEU A 125 13.79 -1.31 5.23
CA LEU A 125 12.75 -0.96 4.26
C LEU A 125 12.94 -1.73 2.95
N GLU A 126 14.18 -1.77 2.45
CA GLU A 126 14.54 -2.45 1.21
C GLU A 126 14.36 -3.98 1.33
N ARG A 127 14.74 -4.56 2.46
CA ARG A 127 14.51 -5.98 2.72
C ARG A 127 13.01 -6.28 2.77
N THR A 128 12.22 -5.42 3.39
CA THR A 128 10.76 -5.52 3.43
C THR A 128 10.16 -5.55 2.02
N VAL A 129 10.62 -4.66 1.13
CA VAL A 129 10.20 -4.61 -0.28
C VAL A 129 10.47 -5.94 -0.99
N VAL A 130 11.70 -6.46 -0.87
CA VAL A 130 12.08 -7.72 -1.52
C VAL A 130 11.28 -8.90 -0.98
N ASP A 131 11.10 -9.00 0.35
CA ASP A 131 10.33 -10.07 0.99
C ASP A 131 8.84 -10.04 0.56
N CYS A 132 8.25 -8.86 0.51
CA CYS A 132 6.87 -8.69 0.04
C CYS A 132 6.71 -9.05 -1.44
N ALA A 133 7.60 -8.55 -2.30
CA ALA A 133 7.57 -8.85 -3.73
C ALA A 133 7.81 -10.35 -4.01
N ALA A 134 8.64 -11.04 -3.22
CA ALA A 134 8.90 -12.46 -3.36
C ALA A 134 7.73 -13.35 -2.88
N SER A 135 6.94 -12.89 -1.89
CA SER A 135 5.92 -13.71 -1.24
C SER A 135 4.48 -13.40 -1.63
N LEU A 136 4.18 -12.15 -1.96
CA LEU A 136 2.83 -11.69 -2.27
C LEU A 136 2.46 -11.88 -3.75
N ARG A 137 1.17 -11.69 -4.06
CA ARG A 137 0.68 -11.53 -5.43
C ARG A 137 1.21 -10.21 -6.01
N PRO A 138 1.26 -10.04 -7.36
CA PRO A 138 1.83 -8.86 -7.99
C PRO A 138 1.28 -7.53 -7.48
N GLY A 139 -0.04 -7.37 -7.39
CA GLY A 139 -0.65 -6.11 -6.96
C GLY A 139 -0.22 -5.66 -5.56
N PRO A 140 -0.46 -6.44 -4.50
CA PRO A 140 0.01 -6.11 -3.14
C PRO A 140 1.52 -5.88 -3.06
N GLY A 141 2.33 -6.69 -3.75
CA GLY A 141 3.78 -6.53 -3.76
C GLY A 141 4.22 -5.21 -4.40
N LEU A 142 3.58 -4.83 -5.52
CA LEU A 142 3.87 -3.58 -6.23
C LEU A 142 3.42 -2.35 -5.43
N VAL A 143 2.26 -2.41 -4.77
CA VAL A 143 1.77 -1.33 -3.89
C VAL A 143 2.78 -1.01 -2.79
N ILE A 144 3.33 -2.04 -2.15
CA ILE A 144 4.36 -1.86 -1.12
C ILE A 144 5.65 -1.31 -1.72
N ALA A 145 6.06 -1.79 -2.90
CA ALA A 145 7.26 -1.33 -3.57
C ALA A 145 7.18 0.16 -3.97
N ASP A 146 6.10 0.57 -4.63
CA ASP A 146 5.88 1.97 -5.01
C ASP A 146 5.87 2.87 -3.78
N SER A 147 5.11 2.49 -2.75
CA SER A 147 5.04 3.25 -1.51
C SER A 147 6.38 3.34 -0.79
N ALA A 148 7.16 2.25 -0.77
CA ALA A 148 8.49 2.24 -0.17
C ALA A 148 9.46 3.16 -0.90
N LEU A 149 9.47 3.15 -2.24
CA LEU A 149 10.27 4.08 -3.04
C LEU A 149 9.86 5.54 -2.77
N ARG A 150 8.56 5.83 -2.69
CA ARG A 150 8.04 7.17 -2.37
C ARG A 150 8.52 7.68 -1.01
N ILE A 151 8.64 6.81 0.00
CA ILE A 151 9.12 7.18 1.33
C ILE A 151 10.65 7.07 1.48
N GLY A 152 11.38 6.80 0.39
CA GLY A 152 12.83 6.90 0.35
C GLY A 152 13.60 5.58 0.45
N ALA A 153 12.99 4.44 0.06
CA ALA A 153 13.75 3.20 -0.11
C ALA A 153 14.86 3.37 -1.16
N ASP A 154 16.04 2.85 -0.86
CA ASP A 154 17.20 2.87 -1.73
C ASP A 154 17.06 1.78 -2.81
N ALA A 155 16.83 2.21 -4.07
CA ALA A 155 16.68 1.32 -5.22
C ALA A 155 17.92 0.46 -5.46
N ASP A 156 19.13 1.04 -5.33
CA ASP A 156 20.38 0.29 -5.50
C ASP A 156 20.53 -0.79 -4.41
N ARG A 157 20.06 -0.51 -3.21
CA ARG A 157 20.05 -1.50 -2.12
C ARG A 157 19.05 -2.62 -2.41
N ILE A 158 17.88 -2.31 -2.96
CA ILE A 158 16.90 -3.31 -3.41
C ILE A 158 17.54 -4.22 -4.47
N ASP A 159 18.22 -3.66 -5.47
CA ASP A 159 18.88 -4.43 -6.51
C ASP A 159 19.99 -5.34 -5.95
N ARG A 160 20.78 -4.87 -5.01
CA ARG A 160 21.77 -5.70 -4.30
C ARG A 160 21.11 -6.87 -3.57
N LEU A 161 20.01 -6.62 -2.85
CA LEU A 161 19.26 -7.67 -2.14
C LEU A 161 18.64 -8.70 -3.10
N LEU A 162 18.17 -8.28 -4.27
CA LEU A 162 17.71 -9.18 -5.34
C LEU A 162 18.84 -10.03 -5.91
N ALA A 163 20.04 -9.48 -6.04
CA ALA A 163 21.22 -10.23 -6.49
C ALA A 163 21.68 -11.25 -5.44
N GLU A 164 21.78 -10.82 -4.18
CA GLU A 164 22.12 -11.68 -3.03
C GLU A 164 21.13 -12.82 -2.85
N GLY A 165 19.85 -12.60 -3.18
CA GLY A 165 18.77 -13.56 -3.14
C GLY A 165 18.70 -14.51 -4.34
N ALA A 166 19.70 -14.54 -5.21
CA ALA A 166 19.70 -15.44 -6.37
C ALA A 166 19.52 -16.90 -5.91
N GLY A 167 18.50 -17.58 -6.46
CA GLY A 167 18.14 -18.94 -6.06
C GLY A 167 17.08 -19.03 -4.94
N ASP A 168 16.80 -17.95 -4.23
CA ASP A 168 15.78 -17.97 -3.18
C ASP A 168 14.36 -18.12 -3.76
N ARG A 169 13.48 -18.70 -2.94
CA ARG A 169 12.09 -18.91 -3.33
C ARG A 169 11.40 -17.55 -3.58
N GLY A 170 10.82 -17.41 -4.76
CA GLY A 170 10.05 -16.21 -5.14
C GLY A 170 10.89 -15.07 -5.73
N ILE A 171 12.23 -15.17 -5.77
CA ILE A 171 13.10 -14.10 -6.26
C ILE A 171 12.82 -13.70 -7.72
N ARG A 172 12.46 -14.66 -8.58
CA ARG A 172 12.06 -14.35 -9.97
C ARG A 172 10.81 -13.48 -10.01
N ARG A 173 9.81 -13.79 -9.17
CA ARG A 173 8.60 -12.96 -9.02
C ARG A 173 8.96 -11.57 -8.50
N ALA A 174 9.81 -11.48 -7.47
CA ALA A 174 10.26 -10.20 -6.95
C ALA A 174 10.88 -9.32 -8.03
N ARG A 175 11.78 -9.86 -8.86
CA ARG A 175 12.37 -9.14 -9.99
C ARG A 175 11.33 -8.64 -10.98
N THR A 176 10.36 -9.48 -11.35
CA THR A 176 9.28 -9.07 -12.27
C THR A 176 8.44 -7.94 -11.70
N ILE A 177 8.07 -8.01 -10.41
CA ILE A 177 7.26 -6.98 -9.75
C ILE A 177 8.06 -5.69 -9.61
N LEU A 178 9.31 -5.78 -9.13
CA LEU A 178 10.14 -4.61 -8.85
C LEU A 178 10.62 -3.89 -10.11
N ALA A 179 10.69 -4.58 -11.25
CA ALA A 179 10.91 -3.94 -12.55
C ALA A 179 9.76 -2.99 -12.96
N LEU A 180 8.59 -3.12 -12.35
CA LEU A 180 7.44 -2.24 -12.56
C LEU A 180 7.30 -1.15 -11.50
N ALA A 181 8.15 -1.16 -10.46
CA ALA A 181 8.01 -0.25 -9.34
C ALA A 181 8.32 1.19 -9.73
N ASP A 182 7.48 2.12 -9.26
CA ASP A 182 7.63 3.56 -9.51
C ASP A 182 7.14 4.36 -8.30
N GLY A 183 8.06 5.01 -7.62
CA GLY A 183 7.78 5.80 -6.42
C GLY A 183 6.97 7.09 -6.66
N ARG A 184 6.62 7.40 -7.93
CA ARG A 184 5.76 8.54 -8.26
C ARG A 184 4.27 8.25 -8.05
N SER A 185 3.86 6.98 -7.91
CA SER A 185 2.47 6.67 -7.54
C SER A 185 2.16 7.15 -6.12
N ASP A 186 1.15 8.00 -5.97
CA ASP A 186 0.78 8.60 -4.67
C ASP A 186 -0.13 7.72 -3.82
N SER A 187 -0.72 6.69 -4.41
CA SER A 187 -1.65 5.79 -3.72
C SER A 187 -1.58 4.35 -4.21
N ALA A 188 -2.06 3.44 -3.36
CA ALA A 188 -2.25 2.04 -3.72
C ALA A 188 -3.17 1.85 -4.94
N GLY A 189 -4.18 2.71 -5.08
CA GLY A 189 -5.12 2.65 -6.21
C GLY A 189 -4.46 2.99 -7.53
N GLU A 190 -3.64 4.05 -7.58
CA GLU A 190 -2.87 4.43 -8.77
C GLU A 190 -1.93 3.29 -9.20
N THR A 191 -1.20 2.70 -8.25
CA THR A 191 -0.37 1.52 -8.52
C THR A 191 -1.16 0.39 -9.15
N LEU A 192 -2.36 0.08 -8.63
CA LEU A 192 -3.20 -1.01 -9.15
C LEU A 192 -3.81 -0.70 -10.52
N VAL A 193 -4.14 0.58 -10.81
CA VAL A 193 -4.56 1.00 -12.17
C VAL A 193 -3.40 0.83 -13.16
N ARG A 194 -2.20 1.23 -12.77
CA ARG A 194 -0.98 1.08 -13.59
C ARG A 194 -0.68 -0.39 -13.87
N LEU A 195 -0.80 -1.24 -12.87
CA LEU A 195 -0.66 -2.69 -13.04
C LEU A 195 -1.72 -3.28 -13.98
N ALA A 196 -2.99 -2.86 -13.85
CA ALA A 196 -4.06 -3.33 -14.74
C ALA A 196 -3.82 -2.92 -16.21
N ALA A 197 -3.27 -1.75 -16.45
CA ALA A 197 -2.85 -1.31 -17.79
C ALA A 197 -1.69 -2.18 -18.32
N HIS A 198 -0.68 -2.45 -17.49
CA HIS A 198 0.46 -3.29 -17.83
C HIS A 198 0.04 -4.71 -18.18
N ASP A 199 -0.77 -5.35 -17.33
CA ASP A 199 -1.23 -6.74 -17.53
C ASP A 199 -2.08 -6.90 -18.78
N ALA A 200 -2.74 -5.82 -19.23
CA ALA A 200 -3.49 -5.78 -20.47
C ALA A 200 -2.64 -5.42 -21.70
N GLY A 201 -1.34 -5.24 -21.56
CA GLY A 201 -0.45 -4.86 -22.65
C GLY A 201 -0.71 -3.47 -23.23
N LEU A 202 -1.32 -2.57 -22.43
CA LEU A 202 -1.52 -1.17 -22.83
C LEU A 202 -0.22 -0.38 -22.70
N PRO A 203 -0.06 0.75 -23.43
CA PRO A 203 1.06 1.65 -23.20
C PRO A 203 1.18 2.02 -21.73
N ALA A 204 2.40 2.13 -21.22
CA ALA A 204 2.65 2.52 -19.85
C ALA A 204 2.20 3.98 -19.61
N PRO A 205 1.35 4.27 -18.64
CA PRO A 205 1.03 5.65 -18.29
C PRO A 205 2.19 6.31 -17.51
N GLU A 206 2.32 7.62 -17.63
CA GLU A 206 3.19 8.42 -16.78
C GLU A 206 2.48 8.72 -15.45
N PRO A 207 3.01 8.30 -14.29
CA PRO A 207 2.47 8.72 -12.99
C PRO A 207 2.71 10.21 -12.76
N GLN A 208 1.74 10.87 -12.12
CA GLN A 208 1.79 12.28 -11.75
C GLN A 208 2.15 13.20 -12.94
N LEU A 209 1.46 12.96 -14.08
CA LEU A 209 1.74 13.69 -15.31
C LEU A 209 1.25 15.15 -15.20
N PRO A 210 2.13 16.16 -15.42
CA PRO A 210 1.73 17.56 -15.45
C PRO A 210 1.02 17.92 -16.75
N VAL A 211 -0.12 18.62 -16.61
CA VAL A 211 -0.93 19.19 -17.71
C VAL A 211 -0.98 20.70 -17.52
N ALA A 212 -0.57 21.46 -18.55
CA ALA A 212 -0.74 22.90 -18.57
C ALA A 212 -2.20 23.22 -18.88
N THR A 213 -2.86 24.00 -18.01
CA THR A 213 -4.26 24.40 -18.15
C THR A 213 -4.43 25.91 -17.99
N ARG A 214 -5.60 26.46 -18.31
CA ARG A 214 -5.95 27.87 -18.04
C ARG A 214 -5.91 28.26 -16.55
N LEU A 215 -5.91 27.25 -15.66
CA LEU A 215 -5.76 27.42 -14.20
C LEU A 215 -4.31 27.18 -13.72
N GLY A 216 -3.33 27.16 -14.63
CA GLY A 216 -1.95 26.76 -14.36
C GLY A 216 -1.74 25.25 -14.43
N TRP A 217 -0.57 24.81 -13.97
CA TRP A 217 -0.21 23.39 -14.00
C TRP A 217 -1.13 22.56 -13.09
N ARG A 218 -1.61 21.43 -13.60
CA ARG A 218 -2.37 20.43 -12.89
C ARG A 218 -1.74 19.07 -13.12
N TRP A 219 -1.72 18.22 -12.11
CA TRP A 219 -1.20 16.87 -12.21
C TRP A 219 -2.35 15.89 -12.28
N VAL A 220 -2.25 14.94 -13.20
CA VAL A 220 -3.16 13.79 -13.28
C VAL A 220 -2.44 12.57 -12.71
N ASP A 221 -3.17 11.70 -12.00
CA ASP A 221 -2.57 10.56 -11.32
C ASP A 221 -1.80 9.66 -12.28
N LEU A 222 -2.40 9.33 -13.42
CA LEU A 222 -1.82 8.55 -14.51
C LEU A 222 -2.21 9.16 -15.84
N GLY A 223 -1.25 9.48 -16.70
CA GLY A 223 -1.48 10.09 -18.00
C GLY A 223 -0.82 9.35 -19.16
N TRP A 224 -1.54 9.22 -20.26
CA TRP A 224 -1.01 8.87 -21.58
C TRP A 224 -0.91 10.15 -22.40
N ARG A 225 0.29 10.73 -22.42
CA ARG A 225 0.55 12.07 -22.99
C ARG A 225 0.14 12.16 -24.44
N ASP A 226 0.57 11.20 -25.23
CA ASP A 226 0.28 11.18 -26.65
C ASP A 226 -1.20 11.01 -26.93
N GLU A 227 -1.91 10.21 -26.19
CA GLU A 227 -3.33 9.98 -26.34
C GLU A 227 -4.19 11.07 -25.69
N ARG A 228 -3.61 11.94 -24.85
CA ARG A 228 -4.34 12.88 -23.99
C ARG A 228 -5.45 12.18 -23.21
N VAL A 229 -5.13 11.03 -22.65
CA VAL A 229 -6.00 10.27 -21.76
C VAL A 229 -5.40 10.30 -20.35
N ALA A 230 -6.21 10.56 -19.36
CA ALA A 230 -5.85 10.50 -17.96
C ALA A 230 -6.74 9.51 -17.23
N ALA A 231 -6.16 8.79 -16.26
CA ALA A 231 -6.90 8.03 -15.29
C ALA A 231 -6.63 8.60 -13.89
N GLU A 232 -7.67 8.97 -13.18
CA GLU A 232 -7.62 9.48 -11.82
C GLU A 232 -8.27 8.50 -10.86
N PHE A 233 -7.56 8.15 -9.80
CA PHE A 233 -8.05 7.22 -8.80
C PHE A 233 -8.78 7.97 -7.68
N ASP A 234 -10.10 7.77 -7.60
CA ASP A 234 -10.92 8.28 -6.50
C ASP A 234 -11.00 7.24 -5.37
N GLY A 235 -10.05 7.33 -4.44
CA GLY A 235 -9.99 6.49 -3.24
C GLY A 235 -10.92 6.91 -2.11
N ARG A 236 -11.66 7.99 -2.28
CA ARG A 236 -12.50 8.57 -1.25
C ARG A 236 -13.74 7.69 -1.00
N ALA A 237 -13.64 6.85 0.00
CA ALA A 237 -14.83 6.55 0.79
C ALA A 237 -15.21 7.89 1.48
N LYS A 238 -16.39 8.42 1.18
CA LYS A 238 -16.91 9.69 1.72
C LYS A 238 -17.02 9.56 3.25
N TYR A 239 -16.01 10.01 3.97
CA TYR A 239 -16.03 10.10 5.42
C TYR A 239 -16.24 11.56 5.80
N GLY A 240 -17.27 11.80 6.62
CA GLY A 240 -17.86 13.06 6.93
C GLY A 240 -16.88 14.13 7.39
N SER A 241 -17.03 15.25 6.77
CA SER A 241 -16.82 16.60 7.28
C SER A 241 -18.06 17.38 6.88
N ASP A 242 -18.27 18.56 7.45
CA ASP A 242 -19.44 19.39 7.20
C ASP A 242 -19.82 19.49 5.73
N ALA A 243 -21.12 19.47 5.45
CA ALA A 243 -21.68 19.44 4.10
C ALA A 243 -21.15 20.58 3.21
N ASP A 244 -20.92 21.78 3.77
CA ASP A 244 -20.42 22.95 3.05
C ASP A 244 -18.97 22.76 2.59
N THR A 245 -18.09 22.22 3.45
CA THR A 245 -16.69 21.92 3.12
C THR A 245 -16.61 20.84 2.02
N ILE A 246 -17.54 19.87 2.03
CA ILE A 246 -17.63 18.84 0.98
C ILE A 246 -18.07 19.45 -0.35
N ALA A 247 -19.05 20.35 -0.34
CA ALA A 247 -19.55 20.99 -1.55
C ALA A 247 -18.48 21.86 -2.22
N ASP A 248 -17.72 22.65 -1.45
CA ASP A 248 -16.63 23.48 -1.96
C ASP A 248 -15.46 22.63 -2.54
N ALA A 249 -15.08 21.58 -1.86
CA ALA A 249 -14.05 20.65 -2.34
C ALA A 249 -14.50 19.96 -3.65
N TYR A 250 -15.76 19.57 -3.74
CA TYR A 250 -16.33 18.97 -4.95
C TYR A 250 -16.37 19.98 -6.11
N ALA A 251 -16.77 21.23 -5.85
CA ALA A 251 -16.80 22.28 -6.86
C ALA A 251 -15.38 22.63 -7.36
N ALA A 252 -14.39 22.66 -6.47
CA ALA A 252 -12.99 22.88 -6.82
C ALA A 252 -12.45 21.74 -7.69
N GLU A 253 -12.76 20.50 -7.34
CA GLU A 253 -12.34 19.32 -8.11
C GLU A 253 -12.98 19.30 -9.50
N ARG A 254 -14.27 19.63 -9.62
CA ARG A 254 -14.93 19.76 -10.93
C ARG A 254 -14.30 20.85 -11.79
N ARG A 255 -13.96 22.01 -11.20
CA ARG A 255 -13.25 23.09 -11.92
C ARG A 255 -11.87 22.63 -12.39
N ARG A 256 -11.14 21.87 -11.58
CA ARG A 256 -9.85 21.28 -11.94
C ARG A 256 -9.99 20.32 -13.11
N GLN A 257 -10.94 19.39 -13.03
CA GLN A 257 -11.19 18.42 -14.10
C GLN A 257 -11.62 19.13 -15.41
N ALA A 258 -12.54 20.08 -15.36
CA ALA A 258 -12.96 20.83 -16.54
C ALA A 258 -11.78 21.54 -17.21
N ALA A 259 -10.87 22.14 -16.45
CA ALA A 259 -9.69 22.79 -16.99
C ALA A 259 -8.74 21.80 -17.72
N ILE A 260 -8.63 20.56 -17.24
CA ILE A 260 -7.86 19.50 -17.92
C ILE A 260 -8.57 19.06 -19.20
N GLU A 261 -9.91 18.91 -19.15
CA GLU A 261 -10.72 18.51 -20.31
C GLU A 261 -10.74 19.59 -21.41
N ASP A 262 -10.73 20.90 -21.05
CA ASP A 262 -10.62 22.02 -21.99
C ASP A 262 -9.33 21.95 -22.83
N GLU A 263 -8.26 21.34 -22.29
CA GLU A 263 -7.01 21.08 -23.03
C GLU A 263 -7.07 19.83 -23.93
N GLY A 264 -8.25 19.26 -24.11
CA GLY A 264 -8.51 18.11 -24.98
C GLY A 264 -8.16 16.76 -24.34
N TRP A 265 -7.97 16.71 -23.02
CA TRP A 265 -7.77 15.46 -22.28
C TRP A 265 -9.10 14.75 -22.05
N GLN A 266 -9.09 13.43 -22.09
CA GLN A 266 -10.18 12.59 -21.62
C GLN A 266 -9.82 12.06 -20.24
N VAL A 267 -10.55 12.47 -19.21
CA VAL A 267 -10.34 12.01 -17.82
C VAL A 267 -11.25 10.82 -17.52
N LEU A 268 -10.66 9.74 -17.03
CA LEU A 268 -11.33 8.53 -16.57
C LEU A 268 -11.22 8.44 -15.04
N ARG A 269 -12.34 8.45 -14.34
CA ARG A 269 -12.38 8.19 -12.91
C ARG A 269 -12.36 6.70 -12.64
N VAL A 270 -11.46 6.25 -11.75
CA VAL A 270 -11.32 4.85 -11.32
C VAL A 270 -11.52 4.79 -9.82
N THR A 271 -12.26 3.79 -9.36
CA THR A 271 -12.62 3.60 -7.94
C THR A 271 -12.21 2.20 -7.46
N TRP A 272 -12.27 1.95 -6.15
CA TRP A 272 -12.00 0.63 -5.60
C TRP A 272 -12.84 -0.51 -6.22
N PRO A 273 -14.17 -0.34 -6.48
CA PRO A 273 -14.95 -1.33 -7.21
C PRO A 273 -14.42 -1.67 -8.59
N ASP A 274 -13.88 -0.70 -9.34
CA ASP A 274 -13.29 -0.94 -10.66
C ASP A 274 -12.06 -1.87 -10.56
N LEU A 275 -11.25 -1.70 -9.52
CA LEU A 275 -10.06 -2.53 -9.28
C LEU A 275 -10.37 -3.98 -8.93
N THR A 276 -11.60 -4.29 -8.50
CA THR A 276 -12.04 -5.68 -8.28
C THR A 276 -12.32 -6.42 -9.60
N ARG A 277 -12.43 -5.68 -10.72
CA ARG A 277 -12.67 -6.19 -12.08
C ARG A 277 -11.61 -5.66 -13.06
N PRO A 278 -10.35 -6.08 -12.92
CA PRO A 278 -9.24 -5.50 -13.68
C PRO A 278 -9.39 -5.65 -15.20
N ALA A 279 -10.04 -6.72 -15.68
CA ALA A 279 -10.32 -6.90 -17.11
C ALA A 279 -11.30 -5.85 -17.66
N ASP A 280 -12.36 -5.49 -16.90
CA ASP A 280 -13.31 -4.44 -17.29
C ASP A 280 -12.65 -3.07 -17.30
N LEU A 281 -11.82 -2.79 -16.28
CA LEU A 281 -11.02 -1.57 -16.20
C LEU A 281 -10.07 -1.46 -17.41
N ALA A 282 -9.31 -2.51 -17.68
CA ALA A 282 -8.39 -2.57 -18.82
C ALA A 282 -9.13 -2.33 -20.16
N ALA A 283 -10.30 -2.96 -20.35
CA ALA A 283 -11.11 -2.74 -21.54
C ALA A 283 -11.60 -1.29 -21.65
N ARG A 284 -11.92 -0.64 -20.52
CA ARG A 284 -12.32 0.78 -20.46
C ARG A 284 -11.16 1.70 -20.83
N LEU A 285 -9.97 1.47 -20.29
CA LEU A 285 -8.73 2.18 -20.62
C LEU A 285 -8.39 2.03 -22.12
N ALA A 286 -8.38 0.78 -22.61
CA ALA A 286 -8.10 0.48 -24.02
C ALA A 286 -9.08 1.20 -24.99
N ARG A 287 -10.37 1.26 -24.64
CA ARG A 287 -11.36 2.01 -25.45
C ARG A 287 -11.05 3.50 -25.47
N ALA A 288 -10.68 4.09 -24.36
CA ALA A 288 -10.32 5.52 -24.29
C ALA A 288 -9.10 5.84 -25.16
N LEU A 289 -8.04 5.05 -25.03
CA LEU A 289 -6.81 5.20 -25.81
C LEU A 289 -7.09 5.08 -27.34
N ARG A 290 -7.85 4.06 -27.77
CA ARG A 290 -8.22 3.89 -29.18
C ARG A 290 -9.06 5.05 -29.72
N ARG A 291 -10.06 5.54 -28.96
CA ARG A 291 -10.89 6.70 -29.38
C ARG A 291 -10.06 7.96 -29.57
N SER A 292 -9.08 8.18 -28.73
CA SER A 292 -8.20 9.32 -28.85
C SER A 292 -7.28 9.20 -30.07
N ALA A 293 -6.70 8.05 -30.33
CA ALA A 293 -5.89 7.80 -31.54
C ALA A 293 -6.69 8.06 -32.82
N HIS A 294 -7.95 7.60 -32.89
CA HIS A 294 -8.82 7.86 -34.03
C HIS A 294 -9.17 9.35 -34.24
N ARG A 295 -9.41 10.10 -33.17
CA ARG A 295 -9.66 11.53 -33.26
C ARG A 295 -8.47 12.29 -33.85
N ARG A 296 -7.26 11.94 -33.45
CA ARG A 296 -6.03 12.58 -33.98
C ARG A 296 -5.74 12.20 -35.41
N GLY A 297 -5.91 10.94 -35.81
CA GLY A 297 -5.73 10.53 -37.19
C GLY A 297 -6.64 11.29 -38.17
N ARG A 298 -7.90 11.57 -37.77
CA ARG A 298 -8.82 12.39 -38.57
C ARG A 298 -8.43 13.87 -38.62
N ALA A 299 -7.91 14.43 -37.52
CA ALA A 299 -7.48 15.84 -37.51
C ALA A 299 -6.21 16.08 -38.36
N VAL A 300 -5.36 15.10 -38.54
CA VAL A 300 -4.16 15.17 -39.41
C VAL A 300 -4.56 15.03 -40.89
N SER A 301 -5.58 14.22 -41.21
CA SER A 301 -6.04 13.99 -42.57
C SER A 301 -6.93 15.12 -43.13
N SER A 302 -7.32 16.09 -42.29
CA SER A 302 -8.18 17.24 -42.66
C SER A 302 -7.40 18.56 -42.78
N ARG A 303 -6.09 18.53 -42.71
CA ARG A 303 -5.16 19.63 -43.00
C ARG A 303 -4.38 19.34 -44.29
#